data_a825234bed1a5440945c87f0858d006a
#
_entry.id   a825234bed1a5440945c87f0858d006a
#
_cell.length_a   1.000
_cell.length_b   1.000
_cell.length_c   1.000
_cell.angle_alpha   90.00
_cell.angle_beta   90.00
_cell.angle_gamma   90.00
#
_symmetry.space_group_name_H-M   'P 1'
#
loop_
_entity.id
_entity.type
_entity.pdbx_description
1 polymer ?
#
loop_
_entity_poly.entity_id
_entity_poly.type
_entity_poly.pdbx_seq_one_letter_code
_entity_poly.pdbx_strand_id
1 'polypeptide(L)'
;MKKFFSIPVILGILLLTASCTRNNAQRDFEQDAYTAPAGYTETTAQAEIISLDEDDWRTSPLFQGLINIVPAYPNPVATNQQFYLEIESLFNNSINGFEVIVRLPNNDLYTLYQEFDTPLTGVKTILLDPLELGIDGSPEAARGLKRIYIFDLDGQMISYGDIMVE
;
A
#
# COMPACT_ATOMS: atom_id res chain seq x y z
N MET A 1 20.08 2.17 53.45
CA MET A 1 20.26 1.58 52.07
C MET A 1 18.93 1.61 51.35
N LYS A 2 18.67 2.63 50.54
CA LYS A 2 17.39 2.83 49.84
C LYS A 2 17.55 2.51 48.33
N LYS A 3 16.88 1.48 47.90
CA LYS A 3 16.34 1.04 46.62
C LYS A 3 16.48 2.03 45.44
N PHE A 4 17.58 1.92 44.68
CA PHE A 4 17.77 2.56 43.37
C PHE A 4 17.57 1.58 42.18
N PHE A 5 16.78 0.49 42.36
CA PHE A 5 16.73 -0.61 41.40
C PHE A 5 15.49 -0.62 40.48
N SER A 6 14.57 0.32 40.59
CA SER A 6 13.27 0.17 39.92
C SER A 6 13.09 0.95 38.61
N ILE A 7 13.85 2.00 38.35
CA ILE A 7 13.65 2.85 37.13
C ILE A 7 14.11 2.18 35.84
N PRO A 8 15.30 1.57 35.73
CA PRO A 8 15.73 0.95 34.47
C PRO A 8 14.91 -0.30 34.08
N VAL A 9 14.37 -1.02 35.10
CA VAL A 9 13.52 -2.20 34.81
C VAL A 9 12.16 -1.78 34.24
N ILE A 10 11.57 -0.71 34.76
CA ILE A 10 10.29 -0.18 34.28
C ILE A 10 10.44 0.37 32.83
N LEU A 11 11.55 1.07 32.57
CA LEU A 11 11.84 1.59 31.23
C LEU A 11 12.05 0.46 30.21
N GLY A 12 12.73 -0.62 30.61
CA GLY A 12 12.93 -1.80 29.77
C GLY A 12 11.63 -2.54 29.43
N ILE A 13 10.70 -2.65 30.38
CA ILE A 13 9.39 -3.29 30.16
C ILE A 13 8.51 -2.44 29.22
N LEU A 14 8.54 -1.11 29.35
CA LEU A 14 7.81 -0.22 28.44
C LEU A 14 8.29 -0.33 26.97
N LEU A 15 9.58 -0.49 26.74
CA LEU A 15 10.15 -0.65 25.41
C LEU A 15 9.78 -1.99 24.77
N LEU A 16 9.68 -3.08 25.55
CA LEU A 16 9.28 -4.39 25.06
C LEU A 16 7.79 -4.46 24.67
N THR A 17 6.92 -3.77 25.39
CA THR A 17 5.49 -3.72 25.08
C THR A 17 5.20 -2.94 23.78
N ALA A 18 5.94 -1.86 23.53
CA ALA A 18 5.77 -1.07 22.30
C ALA A 18 6.15 -1.86 21.03
N SER A 19 7.19 -2.69 21.10
CA SER A 19 7.61 -3.54 19.96
C SER A 19 6.57 -4.61 19.62
N CYS A 20 5.98 -5.29 20.60
CA CYS A 20 4.95 -6.29 20.36
C CYS A 20 3.66 -5.70 19.74
N THR A 21 3.29 -4.50 20.14
CA THR A 21 2.07 -3.83 19.63
C THR A 21 2.21 -3.46 18.17
N ARG A 22 3.38 -3.00 17.72
CA ARG A 22 3.63 -2.62 16.32
C ARG A 22 3.57 -3.83 15.38
N ASN A 23 4.13 -4.96 15.78
CA ASN A 23 4.07 -6.20 14.99
C ASN A 23 2.64 -6.74 14.87
N ASN A 24 1.81 -6.60 15.90
CA ASN A 24 0.41 -6.99 15.83
C ASN A 24 -0.37 -6.08 14.89
N ALA A 25 -0.18 -4.76 14.96
CA ALA A 25 -0.86 -3.80 14.08
C ALA A 25 -0.50 -4.02 12.60
N GLN A 26 0.76 -4.34 12.28
CA GLN A 26 1.17 -4.68 10.92
C GLN A 26 0.47 -5.95 10.43
N ARG A 27 0.45 -7.00 11.25
CA ARG A 27 -0.24 -8.24 10.89
C ARG A 27 -1.74 -8.04 10.69
N ASP A 28 -2.39 -7.25 11.54
CA ASP A 28 -3.81 -6.96 11.42
C ASP A 28 -4.08 -6.17 10.12
N PHE A 29 -3.23 -5.19 9.79
CA PHE A 29 -3.27 -4.46 8.52
C PHE A 29 -3.15 -5.40 7.30
N GLU A 30 -2.20 -6.34 7.33
CA GLU A 30 -2.02 -7.31 6.25
C GLU A 30 -3.19 -8.29 6.14
N GLN A 31 -3.81 -8.67 7.25
CA GLN A 31 -5.02 -9.50 7.23
C GLN A 31 -6.19 -8.76 6.55
N ASP A 32 -6.39 -7.47 6.86
CA ASP A 32 -7.39 -6.64 6.21
C ASP A 32 -7.13 -6.53 4.69
N ALA A 33 -5.87 -6.35 4.30
CA ALA A 33 -5.47 -6.27 2.90
C ALA A 33 -5.86 -7.50 2.07
N TYR A 34 -5.85 -8.70 2.68
CA TYR A 34 -6.19 -9.95 1.99
C TYR A 34 -7.69 -10.26 1.98
N THR A 35 -8.54 -9.44 2.58
CA THR A 35 -9.99 -9.57 2.45
C THR A 35 -10.44 -9.23 1.02
N ALA A 36 -11.65 -9.63 0.65
CA ALA A 36 -12.20 -9.24 -0.65
C ALA A 36 -12.42 -7.73 -0.69
N PRO A 37 -12.10 -7.05 -1.82
CA PRO A 37 -12.39 -5.63 -1.98
C PRO A 37 -13.90 -5.37 -1.86
N ALA A 38 -14.28 -4.33 -1.10
CA ALA A 38 -15.68 -4.03 -0.83
C ALA A 38 -16.09 -2.59 -1.19
N GLY A 39 -15.13 -1.72 -1.42
CA GLY A 39 -15.30 -0.32 -1.80
C GLY A 39 -14.08 0.17 -2.56
N TYR A 40 -14.03 1.45 -2.86
CA TYR A 40 -12.86 2.12 -3.41
C TYR A 40 -12.90 3.62 -3.14
N THR A 41 -11.74 4.25 -3.06
CA THR A 41 -11.62 5.70 -2.99
C THR A 41 -11.82 6.28 -4.39
N GLU A 42 -12.85 7.11 -4.56
CA GLU A 42 -13.14 7.77 -5.83
C GLU A 42 -12.30 9.04 -5.98
N THR A 43 -11.62 9.16 -7.14
CA THR A 43 -10.72 10.28 -7.45
C THR A 43 -10.95 10.85 -8.85
N THR A 44 -10.70 12.15 -9.00
CA THR A 44 -10.65 12.79 -10.32
C THR A 44 -9.32 12.51 -11.02
N ALA A 45 -9.21 12.88 -12.30
CA ALA A 45 -7.95 12.81 -13.05
C ALA A 45 -6.84 13.75 -12.51
N GLN A 46 -7.17 14.66 -11.60
CA GLN A 46 -6.24 15.58 -10.91
C GLN A 46 -5.93 15.12 -9.48
N ALA A 47 -6.21 13.86 -9.13
CA ALA A 47 -6.01 13.29 -7.79
C ALA A 47 -6.88 13.94 -6.69
N GLU A 48 -7.96 14.64 -7.04
CA GLU A 48 -8.89 15.16 -6.04
C GLU A 48 -9.80 14.02 -5.56
N ILE A 49 -9.90 13.83 -4.25
CA ILE A 49 -10.77 12.81 -3.66
C ILE A 49 -12.22 13.29 -3.72
N ILE A 50 -13.08 12.51 -4.38
CA ILE A 50 -14.54 12.72 -4.45
C ILE A 50 -15.21 11.99 -3.31
N SER A 51 -14.84 10.73 -3.08
CA SER A 51 -15.33 9.88 -2.00
C SER A 51 -14.19 9.04 -1.45
N LEU A 52 -14.02 9.05 -0.14
CA LEU A 52 -12.96 8.31 0.54
C LEU A 52 -13.50 6.98 1.06
N ASP A 53 -12.82 5.90 0.72
CA ASP A 53 -12.89 4.64 1.45
C ASP A 53 -11.76 4.63 2.49
N GLU A 54 -12.11 4.57 3.77
CA GLU A 54 -11.13 4.68 4.87
C GLU A 54 -10.13 3.51 4.91
N ASP A 55 -10.45 2.40 4.26
CA ASP A 55 -9.58 1.23 4.20
C ASP A 55 -8.57 1.28 3.04
N ASP A 56 -8.84 2.10 2.02
CA ASP A 56 -8.00 2.23 0.84
C ASP A 56 -6.76 3.10 1.04
N TRP A 57 -5.65 2.70 0.43
CA TRP A 57 -4.42 3.49 0.26
C TRP A 57 -3.77 3.98 1.56
N ARG A 58 -4.12 3.34 2.67
CA ARG A 58 -3.48 3.61 3.97
C ARG A 58 -2.04 3.11 3.95
N THR A 59 -1.15 3.89 4.52
CA THR A 59 0.21 3.41 4.80
C THR A 59 0.21 2.48 5.99
N SER A 60 0.85 1.33 5.85
CA SER A 60 0.93 0.32 6.90
C SER A 60 1.69 0.81 8.14
N PRO A 61 1.45 0.23 9.33
CA PRO A 61 2.09 0.66 10.58
C PRO A 61 3.62 0.68 10.55
N LEU A 62 4.27 -0.18 9.74
CA LEU A 62 5.73 -0.18 9.61
C LEU A 62 6.25 1.04 8.87
N PHE A 63 5.50 1.56 7.91
CA PHE A 63 5.92 2.64 7.02
C PHE A 63 5.27 3.99 7.36
N GLN A 64 4.42 4.06 8.40
CA GLN A 64 3.85 5.32 8.87
C GLN A 64 4.92 6.34 9.22
N GLY A 65 4.80 7.54 8.63
CA GLY A 65 5.77 8.63 8.78
C GLY A 65 7.02 8.48 7.91
N LEU A 66 7.16 7.40 7.14
CA LEU A 66 8.25 7.17 6.20
C LEU A 66 7.78 7.32 4.75
N ILE A 67 6.61 6.78 4.45
CA ILE A 67 6.00 6.73 3.12
C ILE A 67 4.60 7.32 3.20
N ASN A 68 4.22 8.07 2.18
CA ASN A 68 2.87 8.51 1.92
C ASN A 68 2.40 7.94 0.58
N ILE A 69 1.16 7.48 0.51
CA ILE A 69 0.55 6.96 -0.72
C ILE A 69 -0.58 7.89 -1.11
N VAL A 70 -0.56 8.36 -2.35
CA VAL A 70 -1.69 9.09 -2.93
C VAL A 70 -2.64 8.05 -3.52
N PRO A 71 -3.95 8.10 -3.20
CA PRO A 71 -4.93 7.22 -3.84
C PRO A 71 -4.82 7.26 -5.36
N ALA A 72 -4.88 6.07 -5.99
CA ALA A 72 -4.75 5.98 -7.43
C ALA A 72 -5.79 6.85 -8.16
N TYR A 73 -5.37 7.43 -9.30
CA TYR A 73 -6.21 8.38 -10.03
C TYR A 73 -6.02 8.31 -11.56
N PRO A 74 -7.09 8.53 -12.36
CA PRO A 74 -8.49 8.56 -11.91
C PRO A 74 -8.96 7.21 -11.40
N ASN A 75 -9.91 7.23 -10.47
CA ASN A 75 -10.61 6.05 -9.99
C ASN A 75 -12.10 6.39 -9.79
N PRO A 76 -13.07 5.82 -10.54
CA PRO A 76 -12.91 4.71 -11.51
C PRO A 76 -12.07 5.09 -12.74
N VAL A 77 -11.55 4.06 -13.41
CA VAL A 77 -10.79 4.18 -14.64
C VAL A 77 -11.43 3.37 -15.79
N ALA A 78 -11.51 3.96 -16.98
CA ALA A 78 -11.98 3.22 -18.15
C ALA A 78 -10.89 2.28 -18.71
N THR A 79 -11.29 1.13 -19.30
CA THR A 79 -10.35 0.13 -19.84
C THR A 79 -9.41 0.66 -20.94
N ASN A 80 -9.71 1.80 -21.55
CA ASN A 80 -8.89 2.45 -22.57
C ASN A 80 -8.13 3.68 -22.06
N GLN A 81 -8.07 3.89 -20.75
CA GLN A 81 -7.41 5.01 -20.09
C GLN A 81 -6.42 4.47 -19.06
N GLN A 82 -5.27 5.10 -18.96
CA GLN A 82 -4.29 4.77 -17.91
C GLN A 82 -4.63 5.49 -16.60
N PHE A 83 -4.14 4.95 -15.49
CA PHE A 83 -4.24 5.56 -14.17
C PHE A 83 -2.85 5.70 -13.52
N TYR A 84 -2.77 6.58 -12.55
CA TYR A 84 -1.54 6.89 -11.85
C TYR A 84 -1.59 6.37 -10.42
N LEU A 85 -0.45 5.95 -9.95
CA LEU A 85 -0.18 5.65 -8.55
C LEU A 85 1.04 6.47 -8.11
N GLU A 86 0.93 7.19 -7.00
CA GLU A 86 2.04 7.99 -6.48
C GLU A 86 2.46 7.51 -5.10
N ILE A 87 3.77 7.33 -4.96
CA ILE A 87 4.43 6.93 -3.72
C ILE A 87 5.43 8.03 -3.36
N GLU A 88 5.25 8.63 -2.19
CA GLU A 88 6.11 9.69 -1.70
C GLU A 88 6.98 9.19 -0.54
N SER A 89 8.28 9.35 -0.66
CA SER A 89 9.20 9.17 0.45
C SER A 89 9.31 10.46 1.24
N LEU A 90 8.96 10.41 2.52
CA LEU A 90 9.04 11.57 3.42
C LEU A 90 10.47 11.83 3.91
N PHE A 91 11.35 10.83 3.78
CA PHE A 91 12.77 10.93 4.11
C PHE A 91 13.61 10.24 3.04
N ASN A 92 14.83 10.73 2.83
CA ASN A 92 15.76 10.09 1.91
C ASN A 92 16.07 8.65 2.38
N ASN A 93 15.98 7.70 1.44
CA ASN A 93 16.27 6.29 1.66
C ASN A 93 15.31 5.58 2.65
N SER A 94 14.02 5.95 2.66
CA SER A 94 13.01 5.28 3.50
C SER A 94 12.82 3.81 3.11
N ILE A 95 12.90 3.51 1.82
CA ILE A 95 12.88 2.15 1.25
C ILE A 95 13.87 2.06 0.08
N ASN A 96 14.40 0.87 -0.18
CA ASN A 96 15.37 0.61 -1.27
C ASN A 96 14.73 -0.22 -2.39
N GLY A 97 13.76 0.39 -3.07
CA GLY A 97 12.93 -0.26 -4.09
C GLY A 97 11.61 -0.77 -3.54
N PHE A 98 10.72 -1.11 -4.45
CA PHE A 98 9.36 -1.59 -4.14
C PHE A 98 8.76 -2.29 -5.35
N GLU A 99 7.68 -3.02 -5.12
CA GLU A 99 6.87 -3.63 -6.16
C GLU A 99 5.38 -3.32 -5.98
N VAL A 100 4.68 -3.20 -7.10
CA VAL A 100 3.22 -3.04 -7.19
C VAL A 100 2.66 -4.31 -7.79
N ILE A 101 1.73 -4.94 -7.08
CA ILE A 101 1.20 -6.26 -7.42
C ILE A 101 -0.33 -6.19 -7.46
N VAL A 102 -0.94 -6.89 -8.41
CA VAL A 102 -2.38 -7.16 -8.42
C VAL A 102 -2.65 -8.63 -8.09
N ARG A 103 -3.73 -8.89 -7.34
CA ARG A 103 -4.26 -10.24 -7.17
C ARG A 103 -5.32 -10.52 -8.21
N LEU A 104 -5.04 -11.46 -9.09
CA LEU A 104 -5.95 -11.90 -10.14
C LEU A 104 -7.10 -12.77 -9.58
N PRO A 105 -8.21 -12.96 -10.32
CA PRO A 105 -9.35 -13.75 -9.88
C PRO A 105 -9.04 -15.21 -9.54
N ASN A 106 -7.98 -15.78 -10.11
CA ASN A 106 -7.48 -17.12 -9.81
C ASN A 106 -6.58 -17.17 -8.55
N ASN A 107 -6.46 -16.07 -7.82
CA ASN A 107 -5.56 -15.81 -6.69
C ASN A 107 -4.06 -15.77 -7.02
N ASP A 108 -3.67 -15.78 -8.29
CA ASP A 108 -2.29 -15.52 -8.67
C ASP A 108 -1.94 -14.04 -8.41
N LEU A 109 -0.70 -13.79 -8.04
CA LEU A 109 -0.15 -12.45 -7.90
C LEU A 109 0.61 -12.10 -9.18
N TYR A 110 0.30 -10.93 -9.73
CA TYR A 110 0.96 -10.42 -10.94
C TYR A 110 1.61 -9.07 -10.63
N THR A 111 2.91 -8.94 -10.95
CA THR A 111 3.65 -7.70 -10.75
C THR A 111 3.37 -6.74 -11.89
N LEU A 112 2.76 -5.60 -11.55
CA LEU A 112 2.46 -4.51 -12.48
C LEU A 112 3.67 -3.59 -12.67
N TYR A 113 4.42 -3.37 -11.59
CA TYR A 113 5.59 -2.50 -11.59
C TYR A 113 6.59 -2.96 -10.55
N GLN A 114 7.87 -2.78 -10.84
CA GLN A 114 8.94 -3.09 -9.89
C GLN A 114 10.13 -2.14 -10.07
N GLU A 115 10.67 -1.66 -8.97
CA GLU A 115 11.89 -0.85 -8.92
C GLU A 115 12.89 -1.50 -7.98
N PHE A 116 14.05 -1.87 -8.50
CA PHE A 116 15.11 -2.55 -7.74
C PHE A 116 16.22 -1.60 -7.35
N ASP A 117 16.80 -1.82 -6.16
CA ASP A 117 18.06 -1.23 -5.68
C ASP A 117 18.16 0.30 -5.87
N THR A 118 17.02 0.97 -5.95
CA THR A 118 16.95 2.42 -6.09
C THR A 118 16.29 3.00 -4.86
N PRO A 119 17.04 3.73 -4.01
CA PRO A 119 16.43 4.41 -2.89
C PRO A 119 15.33 5.36 -3.34
N LEU A 120 14.12 5.20 -2.81
CA LEU A 120 13.02 6.09 -3.09
C LEU A 120 13.30 7.47 -2.49
N THR A 121 13.29 8.50 -3.33
CA THR A 121 13.49 9.89 -2.93
C THR A 121 12.39 10.78 -3.52
N GLY A 122 11.69 11.54 -2.65
CA GLY A 122 10.59 12.39 -3.08
C GLY A 122 9.40 11.59 -3.61
N VAL A 123 8.75 12.09 -4.65
CA VAL A 123 7.55 11.48 -5.25
C VAL A 123 7.94 10.63 -6.46
N LYS A 124 7.48 9.39 -6.47
CA LYS A 124 7.51 8.50 -7.63
C LYS A 124 6.09 8.34 -8.17
N THR A 125 5.89 8.75 -9.41
CA THR A 125 4.63 8.55 -10.15
C THR A 125 4.78 7.35 -11.08
N ILE A 126 3.86 6.41 -10.99
CA ILE A 126 3.80 5.19 -11.80
C ILE A 126 2.55 5.27 -12.67
N LEU A 127 2.71 5.03 -13.95
CA LEU A 127 1.61 4.96 -14.91
C LEU A 127 1.27 3.49 -15.16
N LEU A 128 0.02 3.11 -14.92
CA LEU A 128 -0.46 1.73 -15.03
C LEU A 128 -1.57 1.60 -16.06
N ASP A 129 -1.58 0.46 -16.75
CA ASP A 129 -2.62 0.10 -17.72
C ASP A 129 -3.67 -0.76 -17.01
N PRO A 130 -4.97 -0.37 -16.99
CA PRO A 130 -6.01 -1.18 -16.38
C PRO A 130 -6.17 -2.56 -17.01
N LEU A 131 -5.76 -2.76 -18.27
CA LEU A 131 -5.81 -4.09 -18.90
C LEU A 131 -4.88 -5.11 -18.21
N GLU A 132 -3.80 -4.66 -17.59
CA GLU A 132 -2.88 -5.52 -16.81
C GLU A 132 -3.52 -6.03 -15.52
N LEU A 133 -4.67 -5.46 -15.10
CA LEU A 133 -5.44 -5.94 -13.95
C LEU A 133 -6.32 -7.15 -14.27
N GLY A 134 -6.40 -7.52 -15.55
CA GLY A 134 -7.13 -8.70 -16.05
C GLY A 134 -6.20 -9.88 -16.35
N ILE A 135 -6.68 -11.11 -16.11
CA ILE A 135 -5.89 -12.35 -16.26
C ILE A 135 -5.35 -12.59 -17.69
N ASP A 136 -6.02 -12.03 -18.69
CA ASP A 136 -5.68 -12.23 -20.10
C ASP A 136 -5.45 -10.90 -20.86
N GLY A 137 -5.43 -9.77 -20.11
CA GLY A 137 -5.27 -8.44 -20.70
C GLY A 137 -6.48 -7.96 -21.51
N SER A 138 -7.62 -8.64 -21.45
CA SER A 138 -8.84 -8.18 -22.12
C SER A 138 -9.60 -7.15 -21.28
N PRO A 139 -10.35 -6.23 -21.91
CA PRO A 139 -11.22 -5.31 -21.20
C PRO A 139 -12.24 -6.01 -20.29
N GLU A 140 -12.77 -7.16 -20.72
CA GLU A 140 -13.74 -7.93 -19.97
C GLU A 140 -13.15 -8.49 -18.66
N ALA A 141 -11.92 -9.00 -18.70
CA ALA A 141 -11.23 -9.55 -17.55
C ALA A 141 -10.71 -8.43 -16.61
N ALA A 142 -10.40 -7.26 -17.16
CA ALA A 142 -9.94 -6.11 -16.39
C ALA A 142 -11.06 -5.45 -15.59
N ARG A 143 -12.31 -5.45 -16.09
CA ARG A 143 -13.44 -4.77 -15.45
C ARG A 143 -13.75 -5.24 -14.04
N GLY A 144 -14.32 -4.31 -13.27
CA GLY A 144 -14.74 -4.52 -11.88
C GLY A 144 -13.69 -4.06 -10.88
N LEU A 145 -13.95 -4.36 -9.62
CA LEU A 145 -13.10 -3.94 -8.51
C LEU A 145 -11.87 -4.84 -8.42
N LYS A 146 -10.68 -4.22 -8.39
CA LYS A 146 -9.38 -4.89 -8.34
C LYS A 146 -8.57 -4.36 -7.16
N ARG A 147 -7.94 -5.25 -6.39
CA ARG A 147 -7.04 -4.86 -5.31
C ARG A 147 -5.60 -4.89 -5.76
N ILE A 148 -4.92 -3.78 -5.49
CA ILE A 148 -3.49 -3.58 -5.72
C ILE A 148 -2.78 -3.57 -4.38
N TYR A 149 -1.61 -4.18 -4.32
CA TYR A 149 -0.73 -4.22 -3.17
C TYR A 149 0.60 -3.55 -3.50
N ILE A 150 1.19 -2.89 -2.53
CA ILE A 150 2.52 -2.31 -2.62
C ILE A 150 3.38 -2.93 -1.53
N PHE A 151 4.49 -3.54 -1.91
CA PHE A 151 5.46 -4.14 -1.00
C PHE A 151 6.83 -3.51 -1.18
N ASP A 152 7.63 -3.49 -0.12
CA ASP A 152 9.07 -3.29 -0.26
C ASP A 152 9.74 -4.57 -0.79
N LEU A 153 11.04 -4.50 -1.11
CA LEU A 153 11.79 -5.66 -1.62
C LEU A 153 12.09 -6.73 -0.57
N ASP A 154 11.85 -6.44 0.72
CA ASP A 154 11.92 -7.41 1.81
C ASP A 154 10.58 -8.14 2.03
N GLY A 155 9.58 -7.84 1.21
CA GLY A 155 8.25 -8.45 1.24
C GLY A 155 7.35 -7.89 2.35
N GLN A 156 7.66 -6.71 2.89
CA GLN A 156 6.79 -6.04 3.86
C GLN A 156 5.76 -5.18 3.12
N MET A 157 4.49 -5.34 3.47
CA MET A 157 3.43 -4.55 2.85
C MET A 157 3.53 -3.07 3.27
N ILE A 158 3.64 -2.19 2.27
CA ILE A 158 3.63 -0.73 2.44
C ILE A 158 2.19 -0.22 2.47
N SER A 159 1.37 -0.65 1.50
CA SER A 159 -0.01 -0.20 1.33
C SER A 159 -0.80 -1.19 0.48
N TYR A 160 -2.12 -1.01 0.46
CA TYR A 160 -3.03 -1.61 -0.51
C TYR A 160 -4.17 -0.64 -0.82
N GLY A 161 -4.84 -0.86 -1.94
CA GLY A 161 -6.02 -0.09 -2.31
C GLY A 161 -6.77 -0.72 -3.49
N ASP A 162 -7.95 -0.22 -3.73
CA ASP A 162 -8.89 -0.77 -4.69
C ASP A 162 -9.09 0.16 -5.89
N ILE A 163 -9.09 -0.41 -7.10
CA ILE A 163 -9.34 0.25 -8.36
C ILE A 163 -10.61 -0.31 -8.98
N MET A 164 -11.54 0.57 -9.34
CA MET A 164 -12.71 0.24 -10.14
C MET A 164 -12.38 0.45 -11.63
N VAL A 165 -12.44 -0.62 -12.41
CA VAL A 165 -12.26 -0.59 -13.89
C VAL A 165 -13.63 -0.68 -14.56
N GLU A 166 -13.95 0.25 -15.46
CA GLU A 166 -15.23 0.36 -16.20
C GLU A 166 -15.14 -0.01 -17.69
#